data_e79e897bddc7d92091c4f12f402fdff6
#
_entry.id   e79e897bddc7d92091c4f12f402fdff6
#
_cell.length_a   1.000
_cell.length_b   1.000
_cell.length_c   1.000
_cell.angle_alpha   90.00
_cell.angle_beta   90.00
_cell.angle_gamma   90.00
#
_symmetry.space_group_name_H-M   'P 1'
#
loop_
_entity.id
_entity.type
_entity.pdbx_description
1 polymer ?
#
loop_
_entity_poly.entity_id
_entity_poly.type
_entity_poly.pdbx_seq_one_letter_code
_entity_poly.pdbx_strand_id
1 'polypeptide(L)'
;MSSLQSATTNIVRGTARARPQISEAGLTARLAMDDQTRADAYAIRHASYLSGGYIDPQPDGLFSDMDDLKPNSHSVVVYKTGRPVASVRLCVLDPTPGMVGWDEIPASRIFPEEVAKLAAGVNGQPKKQTEINRLVRHPDFATDYQLVFVLFRFVSYMLLDTDSDMVSCVRRNHTPFYKRMHFEYVAGPRRYAGVKFETNLMSCPEASIDKIRADMPIVGADDKTIRSYEGLRHGETVNVFVEG
;
A
#
# COMPACT_ATOMS: atom_id res chain seq x y z
N MET A 1 -55.20 2.33 -44.84
CA MET A 1 -55.24 2.56 -43.36
C MET A 1 -54.32 1.55 -42.72
N SER A 2 -53.12 1.98 -42.41
CA SER A 2 -52.11 1.11 -41.79
C SER A 2 -51.68 1.76 -40.47
N SER A 3 -51.95 1.08 -39.37
CA SER A 3 -51.67 1.53 -38.01
C SER A 3 -50.23 1.21 -37.65
N LEU A 4 -49.42 2.23 -37.39
CA LEU A 4 -48.10 2.13 -36.81
C LEU A 4 -48.20 1.86 -35.27
N GLN A 5 -47.82 0.67 -34.87
CA GLN A 5 -47.63 0.35 -33.44
C GLN A 5 -46.29 0.88 -33.01
N SER A 6 -46.31 1.79 -32.02
CA SER A 6 -45.16 2.34 -31.33
C SER A 6 -44.62 1.29 -30.36
N ALA A 7 -43.38 0.82 -30.57
CA ALA A 7 -42.69 -0.05 -29.64
C ALA A 7 -42.02 0.80 -28.55
N THR A 8 -42.57 0.73 -27.34
CA THR A 8 -41.99 1.36 -26.16
C THR A 8 -40.81 0.51 -25.63
N THR A 9 -39.60 0.99 -25.83
CA THR A 9 -38.40 0.34 -25.31
C THR A 9 -38.31 0.57 -23.80
N ASN A 10 -38.56 -0.47 -23.02
CA ASN A 10 -38.33 -0.48 -21.59
C ASN A 10 -36.81 -0.51 -21.32
N ILE A 11 -36.25 0.64 -20.94
CA ILE A 11 -34.88 0.71 -20.38
C ILE A 11 -34.92 0.09 -18.99
N VAL A 12 -34.41 -1.15 -18.88
CA VAL A 12 -34.15 -1.81 -17.59
C VAL A 12 -33.03 -1.00 -16.93
N ARG A 13 -33.40 -0.19 -15.93
CA ARG A 13 -32.43 0.45 -15.03
C ARG A 13 -31.67 -0.66 -14.33
N GLY A 14 -30.39 -0.84 -14.67
CA GLY A 14 -29.49 -1.73 -13.97
C GLY A 14 -29.47 -1.38 -12.49
N THR A 15 -29.89 -2.33 -11.67
CA THR A 15 -29.74 -2.25 -10.21
C THR A 15 -28.26 -2.05 -9.90
N ALA A 16 -27.91 -0.93 -9.31
CA ALA A 16 -26.58 -0.68 -8.77
C ALA A 16 -26.23 -1.87 -7.86
N ARG A 17 -25.23 -2.66 -8.24
CA ARG A 17 -24.69 -3.73 -7.38
C ARG A 17 -24.35 -3.08 -6.05
N ALA A 18 -25.01 -3.48 -4.97
CA ALA A 18 -24.66 -3.07 -3.64
C ALA A 18 -23.18 -3.38 -3.43
N ARG A 19 -22.38 -2.35 -3.11
CA ARG A 19 -20.98 -2.54 -2.73
C ARG A 19 -20.98 -3.48 -1.53
N PRO A 20 -20.18 -4.56 -1.54
CA PRO A 20 -20.07 -5.41 -0.36
C PRO A 20 -19.62 -4.52 0.81
N GLN A 21 -20.48 -4.35 1.80
CA GLN A 21 -20.08 -3.70 3.06
C GLN A 21 -19.11 -4.64 3.75
N ILE A 22 -17.92 -4.13 4.09
CA ILE A 22 -17.00 -4.83 4.98
C ILE A 22 -17.78 -5.05 6.28
N SER A 23 -17.73 -6.24 6.82
CA SER A 23 -17.92 -6.42 8.26
C SER A 23 -16.72 -5.74 8.92
N GLU A 24 -16.87 -4.47 9.26
CA GLU A 24 -15.83 -3.58 9.82
C GLU A 24 -15.45 -3.99 11.24
N ALA A 25 -16.30 -4.83 11.85
CA ALA A 25 -16.10 -5.33 13.20
C ALA A 25 -14.82 -6.17 13.32
N GLY A 26 -13.95 -5.77 14.24
CA GLY A 26 -12.75 -6.53 14.62
C GLY A 26 -11.53 -6.36 13.74
N LEU A 27 -11.50 -5.35 12.83
CA LEU A 27 -10.26 -4.97 12.13
C LEU A 27 -9.46 -4.00 12.99
N THR A 28 -8.22 -4.40 13.33
CA THR A 28 -7.25 -3.56 14.04
C THR A 28 -5.94 -3.51 13.27
N ALA A 29 -5.07 -2.56 13.63
CA ALA A 29 -3.75 -2.45 13.05
C ALA A 29 -2.69 -2.11 14.12
N ARG A 30 -1.45 -2.49 13.85
CA ARG A 30 -0.25 -2.13 14.65
C ARG A 30 0.91 -1.80 13.75
N LEU A 31 1.75 -0.87 14.19
CA LEU A 31 3.08 -0.66 13.62
C LEU A 31 4.03 -1.72 14.20
N ALA A 32 4.85 -2.33 13.34
CA ALA A 32 5.76 -3.43 13.72
C ALA A 32 6.98 -2.93 14.49
N MET A 33 6.78 -2.47 15.73
CA MET A 33 7.82 -1.97 16.61
C MET A 33 8.37 -3.04 17.55
N ASP A 34 7.61 -4.11 17.80
CA ASP A 34 8.02 -5.27 18.60
C ASP A 34 8.29 -6.51 17.73
N ASP A 35 8.98 -7.51 18.29
CA ASP A 35 9.40 -8.72 17.57
C ASP A 35 8.22 -9.56 17.10
N GLN A 36 7.13 -9.63 17.87
CA GLN A 36 5.94 -10.39 17.49
C GLN A 36 5.25 -9.75 16.28
N THR A 37 5.04 -8.45 16.29
CA THR A 37 4.40 -7.74 15.17
C THR A 37 5.28 -7.78 13.91
N ARG A 38 6.62 -7.75 14.05
CA ARG A 38 7.56 -7.98 12.95
C ARG A 38 7.41 -9.40 12.38
N ALA A 39 7.39 -10.43 13.25
CA ALA A 39 7.22 -11.81 12.84
C ALA A 39 5.88 -12.03 12.11
N ASP A 40 4.79 -11.41 12.58
CA ASP A 40 3.49 -11.45 11.92
C ASP A 40 3.56 -10.86 10.49
N ALA A 41 4.23 -9.71 10.30
CA ALA A 41 4.45 -9.13 8.97
C ALA A 41 5.23 -10.08 8.05
N TYR A 42 6.30 -10.71 8.57
CA TYR A 42 7.16 -11.61 7.80
C TYR A 42 6.44 -12.92 7.43
N ALA A 43 5.63 -13.47 8.34
CA ALA A 43 4.82 -14.66 8.10
C ALA A 43 3.76 -14.42 7.01
N ILE A 44 3.04 -13.26 7.05
CA ILE A 44 2.09 -12.90 6.00
C ILE A 44 2.80 -12.78 4.65
N ARG A 45 3.97 -12.13 4.61
CA ARG A 45 4.77 -11.96 3.38
C ARG A 45 5.18 -13.32 2.82
N HIS A 46 5.73 -14.20 3.68
CA HIS A 46 6.12 -15.56 3.28
C HIS A 46 4.93 -16.32 2.70
N ALA A 47 3.82 -16.40 3.43
CA ALA A 47 2.62 -17.11 2.98
C ALA A 47 2.10 -16.56 1.64
N SER A 48 2.01 -15.23 1.50
CA SER A 48 1.54 -14.57 0.28
C SER A 48 2.45 -14.83 -0.92
N TYR A 49 3.77 -14.72 -0.75
CA TYR A 49 4.73 -14.89 -1.85
C TYR A 49 4.92 -16.34 -2.22
N LEU A 50 4.91 -17.25 -1.24
CA LEU A 50 4.99 -18.69 -1.48
C LEU A 50 3.76 -19.18 -2.26
N SER A 51 2.56 -18.78 -1.85
CA SER A 51 1.32 -19.16 -2.54
C SER A 51 1.25 -18.65 -3.98
N GLY A 52 1.92 -17.52 -4.27
CA GLY A 52 2.06 -16.97 -5.61
C GLY A 52 3.21 -17.57 -6.43
N GLY A 53 4.03 -18.48 -5.85
CA GLY A 53 5.22 -19.03 -6.50
C GLY A 53 6.35 -18.00 -6.68
N TYR A 54 6.38 -16.93 -5.89
CA TYR A 54 7.32 -15.82 -6.06
C TYR A 54 8.61 -15.96 -5.28
N ILE A 55 8.65 -16.85 -4.30
CA ILE A 55 9.84 -17.23 -3.52
C ILE A 55 9.92 -18.73 -3.38
N ASP A 56 11.07 -19.24 -2.93
CA ASP A 56 11.21 -20.60 -2.45
C ASP A 56 10.78 -20.68 -0.96
N PRO A 57 10.33 -21.84 -0.47
CA PRO A 57 10.00 -22.02 0.94
C PRO A 57 11.18 -21.65 1.84
N GLN A 58 10.89 -20.89 2.91
CA GLN A 58 11.86 -20.59 3.96
C GLN A 58 11.62 -21.54 5.14
N PRO A 59 12.68 -22.10 5.77
CA PRO A 59 12.54 -23.10 6.85
C PRO A 59 11.78 -22.58 8.08
N ASP A 60 11.91 -21.27 8.37
CA ASP A 60 11.26 -20.58 9.48
C ASP A 60 9.85 -20.03 9.14
N GLY A 61 9.43 -20.13 7.87
CA GLY A 61 8.16 -19.60 7.40
C GLY A 61 8.09 -18.07 7.39
N LEU A 62 9.23 -17.38 7.46
CA LEU A 62 9.32 -15.93 7.49
C LEU A 62 9.98 -15.40 6.21
N PHE A 63 9.56 -14.22 5.76
CA PHE A 63 10.19 -13.52 4.65
C PHE A 63 10.48 -12.08 5.03
N SER A 64 11.73 -11.84 5.40
CA SER A 64 12.30 -10.53 5.72
C SER A 64 13.45 -10.20 4.78
N ASP A 65 13.91 -8.96 4.80
CA ASP A 65 15.09 -8.48 4.11
C ASP A 65 15.84 -7.43 4.94
N MET A 66 17.00 -6.99 4.44
CA MET A 66 17.85 -6.04 5.15
C MET A 66 17.17 -4.68 5.43
N ASP A 67 16.15 -4.33 4.66
CA ASP A 67 15.46 -3.05 4.84
C ASP A 67 14.46 -3.08 6.00
N ASP A 68 14.06 -4.25 6.48
CA ASP A 68 13.09 -4.36 7.57
C ASP A 68 13.63 -3.83 8.92
N LEU A 69 14.96 -3.78 9.08
CA LEU A 69 15.62 -3.30 10.29
C LEU A 69 16.19 -1.87 10.16
N LYS A 70 16.03 -1.24 9.00
CA LYS A 70 16.50 0.14 8.81
C LYS A 70 15.61 1.14 9.56
N PRO A 71 16.17 2.25 10.07
CA PRO A 71 15.41 3.26 10.81
C PRO A 71 14.34 3.96 9.97
N ASN A 72 14.51 3.99 8.64
CA ASN A 72 13.58 4.58 7.68
C ASN A 72 12.48 3.61 7.19
N SER A 73 12.37 2.42 7.82
CA SER A 73 11.45 1.36 7.40
C SER A 73 10.36 1.13 8.44
N HIS A 74 9.11 1.19 8.02
CA HIS A 74 7.94 1.07 8.89
C HIS A 74 6.94 0.07 8.29
N SER A 75 6.67 -1.01 9.00
CA SER A 75 5.69 -2.02 8.58
C SER A 75 4.41 -1.89 9.41
N VAL A 76 3.26 -1.79 8.74
CA VAL A 76 1.94 -1.87 9.37
C VAL A 76 1.36 -3.25 9.14
N VAL A 77 0.84 -3.87 10.20
CA VAL A 77 0.13 -5.15 10.16
C VAL A 77 -1.32 -4.93 10.51
N VAL A 78 -2.21 -5.46 9.68
CA VAL A 78 -3.66 -5.46 9.91
C VAL A 78 -4.07 -6.83 10.44
N TYR A 79 -4.91 -6.82 11.48
CA TYR A 79 -5.44 -8.00 12.15
C TYR A 79 -6.96 -8.04 11.98
N LYS A 80 -7.51 -9.24 11.82
CA LYS A 80 -8.95 -9.51 11.87
C LYS A 80 -9.22 -10.46 13.03
N THR A 81 -9.93 -9.99 14.04
CA THR A 81 -10.18 -10.75 15.30
C THR A 81 -8.89 -11.36 15.89
N GLY A 82 -7.82 -10.55 15.96
CA GLY A 82 -6.51 -10.93 16.50
C GLY A 82 -5.61 -11.76 15.56
N ARG A 83 -6.09 -12.20 14.39
CA ARG A 83 -5.30 -12.91 13.40
C ARG A 83 -4.67 -11.92 12.41
N PRO A 84 -3.33 -11.98 12.14
CA PRO A 84 -2.71 -11.14 11.13
C PRO A 84 -3.17 -11.53 9.72
N VAL A 85 -3.68 -10.55 8.94
CA VAL A 85 -4.33 -10.81 7.65
C VAL A 85 -3.72 -10.05 6.47
N ALA A 86 -3.07 -8.91 6.73
CA ALA A 86 -2.44 -8.11 5.70
C ALA A 86 -1.30 -7.27 6.28
N SER A 87 -0.33 -6.91 5.45
CA SER A 87 0.74 -5.98 5.85
C SER A 87 1.20 -5.12 4.68
N VAL A 88 1.77 -3.96 5.01
CA VAL A 88 2.46 -3.07 4.08
C VAL A 88 3.70 -2.52 4.75
N ARG A 89 4.77 -2.29 3.98
CA ARG A 89 5.96 -1.61 4.44
C ARG A 89 6.14 -0.29 3.69
N LEU A 90 6.52 0.74 4.44
CA LEU A 90 6.94 2.04 3.94
C LEU A 90 8.44 2.22 4.22
N CYS A 91 9.20 2.61 3.20
CA CYS A 91 10.60 2.97 3.35
C CYS A 91 10.77 4.42 2.87
N VAL A 92 11.29 5.29 3.73
CA VAL A 92 11.43 6.72 3.42
C VAL A 92 12.86 7.02 2.99
N LEU A 93 13.02 7.61 1.81
CA LEU A 93 14.25 8.25 1.37
C LEU A 93 14.15 9.74 1.69
N ASP A 94 15.04 10.23 2.54
CA ASP A 94 15.17 11.64 2.86
C ASP A 94 16.51 12.15 2.30
N PRO A 95 16.51 12.97 1.24
CA PRO A 95 17.74 13.49 0.64
C PRO A 95 18.40 14.61 1.46
N THR A 96 17.88 14.93 2.66
CA THR A 96 18.47 15.95 3.52
C THR A 96 19.86 15.51 3.98
N PRO A 97 20.90 16.32 3.82
CA PRO A 97 22.25 15.97 4.27
C PRO A 97 22.29 15.63 5.77
N GLY A 98 22.98 14.54 6.11
CA GLY A 98 23.14 14.09 7.50
C GLY A 98 22.07 13.11 8.01
N MET A 99 21.08 12.78 7.21
CA MET A 99 20.07 11.76 7.54
C MET A 99 20.61 10.34 7.29
N VAL A 100 21.52 9.89 8.18
CA VAL A 100 22.18 8.58 8.05
C VAL A 100 21.14 7.46 8.13
N GLY A 101 21.17 6.55 7.14
CA GLY A 101 20.25 5.42 7.04
C GLY A 101 18.89 5.75 6.42
N TRP A 102 18.69 7.01 5.98
CA TRP A 102 17.50 7.48 5.26
C TRP A 102 17.80 7.81 3.79
N ASP A 103 19.00 7.55 3.35
CA ASP A 103 19.56 7.88 2.02
C ASP A 103 19.27 6.79 0.97
N GLU A 104 18.68 5.67 1.37
CA GLU A 104 18.39 4.54 0.49
C GLU A 104 17.04 3.86 0.80
N ILE A 105 16.32 3.50 -0.26
CA ILE A 105 15.12 2.65 -0.23
C ILE A 105 15.31 1.45 -1.16
N PRO A 106 14.55 0.35 -1.04
CA PRO A 106 14.68 -0.81 -1.94
C PRO A 106 14.66 -0.45 -3.43
N ALA A 107 13.80 0.48 -3.84
CA ALA A 107 13.71 0.95 -5.22
C ALA A 107 15.01 1.59 -5.72
N SER A 108 15.82 2.24 -4.87
CA SER A 108 17.09 2.88 -5.26
C SER A 108 18.11 1.86 -5.78
N ARG A 109 18.07 0.62 -5.29
CA ARG A 109 18.97 -0.45 -5.74
C ARG A 109 18.56 -1.05 -7.09
N ILE A 110 17.30 -0.89 -7.47
CA ILE A 110 16.76 -1.47 -8.72
C ILE A 110 16.68 -0.42 -9.81
N PHE A 111 16.35 0.81 -9.44
CA PHE A 111 16.14 1.96 -10.30
C PHE A 111 16.94 3.19 -9.79
N PRO A 112 18.28 3.08 -9.67
CA PRO A 112 19.09 4.11 -9.02
C PRO A 112 18.99 5.49 -9.69
N GLU A 113 19.03 5.56 -11.00
CA GLU A 113 18.98 6.81 -11.74
C GLU A 113 17.60 7.47 -11.65
N GLU A 114 16.56 6.65 -11.80
CA GLU A 114 15.18 7.13 -11.77
C GLU A 114 14.79 7.63 -10.37
N VAL A 115 15.15 6.89 -9.31
CA VAL A 115 14.88 7.30 -7.94
C VAL A 115 15.69 8.53 -7.56
N ALA A 116 16.97 8.61 -7.96
CA ALA A 116 17.77 9.81 -7.74
C ALA A 116 17.16 11.05 -8.43
N LYS A 117 16.64 10.88 -9.66
CA LYS A 117 15.94 11.96 -10.38
C LYS A 117 14.66 12.40 -9.67
N LEU A 118 13.86 11.47 -9.15
CA LEU A 118 12.66 11.79 -8.38
C LEU A 118 13.03 12.53 -7.08
N ALA A 119 14.06 12.05 -6.36
CA ALA A 119 14.53 12.66 -5.12
C ALA A 119 15.19 14.04 -5.32
N ALA A 120 15.78 14.30 -6.50
CA ALA A 120 16.28 15.64 -6.85
C ALA A 120 15.14 16.67 -6.99
N GLY A 121 13.92 16.20 -7.19
CA GLY A 121 12.73 17.03 -7.28
C GLY A 121 12.70 17.97 -8.49
N VAL A 122 11.76 18.90 -8.45
CA VAL A 122 11.58 19.91 -9.50
C VAL A 122 12.46 21.13 -9.16
N ASN A 123 13.15 21.67 -10.17
CA ASN A 123 14.02 22.85 -10.03
C ASN A 123 15.15 22.69 -8.99
N GLY A 124 15.62 21.45 -8.76
CA GLY A 124 16.68 21.17 -7.79
C GLY A 124 16.27 21.32 -6.32
N GLN A 125 14.98 21.33 -6.04
CA GLN A 125 14.43 21.27 -4.68
C GLN A 125 14.32 19.80 -4.27
N PRO A 126 15.18 19.28 -3.37
CA PRO A 126 15.13 17.89 -2.95
C PRO A 126 13.76 17.52 -2.41
N LYS A 127 13.24 16.36 -2.82
CA LYS A 127 11.93 15.86 -2.42
C LYS A 127 12.05 14.48 -1.82
N LYS A 128 11.49 14.28 -0.64
CA LYS A 128 11.41 12.97 0.01
C LYS A 128 10.65 12.00 -0.88
N GLN A 129 11.04 10.72 -0.83
CA GLN A 129 10.38 9.64 -1.54
C GLN A 129 9.98 8.56 -0.55
N THR A 130 8.72 8.20 -0.48
CA THR A 130 8.25 7.07 0.33
C THR A 130 7.93 5.89 -0.57
N GLU A 131 8.72 4.82 -0.48
CA GLU A 131 8.42 3.59 -1.18
C GLU A 131 7.37 2.78 -0.42
N ILE A 132 6.24 2.53 -1.10
CA ILE A 132 5.22 1.58 -0.67
C ILE A 132 5.61 0.22 -1.23
N ASN A 133 5.99 -0.70 -0.36
CA ASN A 133 6.40 -2.04 -0.76
C ASN A 133 5.84 -3.11 0.19
N ARG A 134 6.07 -4.40 -0.13
CA ARG A 134 5.59 -5.52 0.69
C ARG A 134 4.10 -5.41 1.04
N LEU A 135 3.28 -4.81 0.15
CA LEU A 135 1.84 -4.76 0.28
C LEU A 135 1.27 -6.13 -0.07
N VAL A 136 0.87 -6.87 0.94
CA VAL A 136 0.44 -8.27 0.84
C VAL A 136 -0.77 -8.56 1.71
N ARG A 137 -1.51 -9.60 1.32
CA ARG A 137 -2.58 -10.22 2.12
C ARG A 137 -2.24 -11.67 2.36
N HIS A 138 -2.63 -12.21 3.50
CA HIS A 138 -2.55 -13.65 3.74
C HIS A 138 -3.40 -14.40 2.69
N PRO A 139 -2.98 -15.55 2.17
CA PRO A 139 -3.68 -16.29 1.11
C PRO A 139 -5.16 -16.60 1.43
N ASP A 140 -5.49 -16.89 2.69
CA ASP A 140 -6.86 -17.13 3.14
C ASP A 140 -7.79 -15.93 2.92
N PHE A 141 -7.22 -14.73 2.76
CA PHE A 141 -7.92 -13.47 2.51
C PHE A 141 -7.64 -12.91 1.11
N ALA A 142 -7.17 -13.75 0.18
CA ALA A 142 -6.80 -13.31 -1.17
C ALA A 142 -7.97 -12.70 -1.97
N THR A 143 -9.21 -13.08 -1.66
CA THR A 143 -10.42 -12.52 -2.28
C THR A 143 -10.96 -11.28 -1.59
N ASP A 144 -10.46 -10.95 -0.40
CA ASP A 144 -10.83 -9.73 0.33
C ASP A 144 -10.02 -8.53 -0.20
N TYR A 145 -10.49 -7.96 -1.32
CA TYR A 145 -9.83 -6.80 -1.95
C TYR A 145 -9.87 -5.54 -1.11
N GLN A 146 -10.75 -5.45 -0.13
CA GLN A 146 -10.87 -4.27 0.75
C GLN A 146 -9.64 -4.10 1.63
N LEU A 147 -8.99 -5.21 2.03
CA LEU A 147 -7.73 -5.15 2.78
C LEU A 147 -6.63 -4.36 2.07
N VAL A 148 -6.62 -4.34 0.73
CA VAL A 148 -5.67 -3.51 -0.03
C VAL A 148 -5.92 -2.02 0.24
N PHE A 149 -7.18 -1.60 0.21
CA PHE A 149 -7.55 -0.20 0.47
C PHE A 149 -7.36 0.17 1.95
N VAL A 150 -7.59 -0.76 2.88
CA VAL A 150 -7.26 -0.60 4.31
C VAL A 150 -5.76 -0.36 4.48
N LEU A 151 -4.90 -1.10 3.79
CA LEU A 151 -3.46 -0.84 3.82
C LEU A 151 -3.13 0.54 3.26
N PHE A 152 -3.74 0.96 2.15
CA PHE A 152 -3.56 2.32 1.62
C PHE A 152 -4.10 3.41 2.55
N ARG A 153 -5.11 3.13 3.38
CA ARG A 153 -5.58 4.05 4.44
C ARG A 153 -4.46 4.35 5.43
N PHE A 154 -3.72 3.31 5.88
CA PHE A 154 -2.57 3.49 6.78
C PHE A 154 -1.39 4.15 6.07
N VAL A 155 -1.12 3.82 4.79
CA VAL A 155 -0.15 4.56 3.97
C VAL A 155 -0.49 6.04 3.96
N SER A 156 -1.74 6.40 3.64
CA SER A 156 -2.22 7.78 3.62
C SER A 156 -2.07 8.48 4.98
N TYR A 157 -2.35 7.77 6.09
CA TYR A 157 -2.14 8.30 7.44
C TYR A 157 -0.67 8.55 7.76
N MET A 158 0.20 7.58 7.45
CA MET A 158 1.63 7.70 7.73
C MET A 158 2.31 8.82 6.91
N LEU A 159 1.70 9.23 5.81
CA LEU A 159 2.20 10.29 4.93
C LEU A 159 1.67 11.68 5.26
N LEU A 160 0.73 11.84 6.21
CA LEU A 160 0.07 13.11 6.49
C LEU A 160 1.03 14.28 6.77
N ASP A 161 2.18 13.99 7.40
CA ASP A 161 3.14 15.01 7.84
C ASP A 161 4.53 14.86 7.19
N THR A 162 4.64 14.13 6.06
CA THR A 162 5.95 13.74 5.56
C THR A 162 6.47 14.59 4.40
N ASP A 163 5.63 15.40 3.75
CA ASP A 163 5.98 16.13 2.52
C ASP A 163 6.76 15.23 1.54
N SER A 164 6.21 14.06 1.23
CA SER A 164 6.89 13.01 0.48
C SER A 164 6.06 12.56 -0.72
N ASP A 165 6.70 12.48 -1.88
CA ASP A 165 6.11 11.75 -3.00
C ASP A 165 6.16 10.24 -2.75
N MET A 166 5.26 9.50 -3.38
CA MET A 166 5.20 8.06 -3.27
C MET A 166 5.86 7.38 -4.46
N VAL A 167 6.60 6.31 -4.21
CA VAL A 167 7.08 5.39 -5.24
C VAL A 167 6.70 3.97 -4.90
N SER A 168 6.63 3.10 -5.88
CA SER A 168 6.39 1.66 -5.65
C SER A 168 6.97 0.82 -6.78
N CYS A 169 7.67 -0.26 -6.42
CA CYS A 169 8.09 -1.30 -7.35
C CYS A 169 6.97 -2.33 -7.50
N VAL A 170 6.22 -2.23 -8.59
CA VAL A 170 4.95 -2.93 -8.80
C VAL A 170 5.10 -4.04 -9.84
N ARG A 171 4.61 -5.24 -9.54
CA ARG A 171 4.53 -6.30 -10.55
C ARG A 171 3.74 -5.82 -11.78
N ARG A 172 4.18 -6.21 -12.98
CA ARG A 172 3.58 -5.76 -14.24
C ARG A 172 2.05 -5.90 -14.29
N ASN A 173 1.51 -7.00 -13.78
CA ASN A 173 0.06 -7.24 -13.76
C ASN A 173 -0.72 -6.37 -12.75
N HIS A 174 -0.04 -5.73 -11.78
CA HIS A 174 -0.65 -4.78 -10.85
C HIS A 174 -0.59 -3.33 -11.32
N THR A 175 0.20 -3.02 -12.36
CA THR A 175 0.31 -1.66 -12.93
C THR A 175 -1.05 -0.99 -13.20
N PRO A 176 -2.08 -1.68 -13.77
CA PRO A 176 -3.38 -1.05 -13.98
C PRO A 176 -4.09 -0.63 -12.68
N PHE A 177 -3.89 -1.36 -11.60
CA PHE A 177 -4.44 -0.97 -10.29
C PHE A 177 -3.77 0.30 -9.77
N TYR A 178 -2.42 0.37 -9.79
CA TYR A 178 -1.69 1.56 -9.34
C TYR A 178 -1.98 2.79 -10.20
N LYS A 179 -2.18 2.63 -11.52
CA LYS A 179 -2.65 3.73 -12.38
C LYS A 179 -3.99 4.30 -11.93
N ARG A 180 -4.93 3.45 -11.48
CA ARG A 180 -6.21 3.92 -10.90
C ARG A 180 -6.03 4.61 -9.54
N MET A 181 -4.92 4.35 -8.86
CA MET A 181 -4.49 5.04 -7.64
C MET A 181 -3.62 6.27 -7.96
N HIS A 182 -3.72 6.83 -9.18
CA HIS A 182 -2.98 8.00 -9.65
C HIS A 182 -1.46 7.86 -9.65
N PHE A 183 -0.93 6.63 -9.63
CA PHE A 183 0.48 6.40 -9.88
C PHE A 183 0.77 6.42 -11.38
N GLU A 184 1.88 7.07 -11.74
CA GLU A 184 2.40 7.13 -13.10
C GLU A 184 3.55 6.13 -13.28
N TYR A 185 3.67 5.58 -14.49
CA TYR A 185 4.79 4.70 -14.85
C TYR A 185 6.06 5.53 -15.03
N VAL A 186 7.13 5.09 -14.38
CA VAL A 186 8.45 5.74 -14.48
C VAL A 186 9.41 4.92 -15.33
N ALA A 187 9.63 3.64 -14.97
CA ALA A 187 10.59 2.76 -15.65
C ALA A 187 10.30 1.28 -15.42
N GLY A 188 10.99 0.42 -16.16
CA GLY A 188 10.94 -1.04 -16.00
C GLY A 188 10.52 -1.76 -17.27
N PRO A 189 10.31 -3.09 -17.23
CA PRO A 189 10.46 -3.91 -16.02
C PRO A 189 11.92 -4.21 -15.66
N ARG A 190 12.21 -4.33 -14.37
CA ARG A 190 13.49 -4.83 -13.83
C ARG A 190 13.23 -5.88 -12.75
N ARG A 191 14.19 -6.80 -12.57
CA ARG A 191 14.07 -7.86 -11.58
C ARG A 191 14.27 -7.31 -10.17
N TYR A 192 13.34 -7.61 -9.28
CA TYR A 192 13.45 -7.29 -7.87
C TYR A 192 14.27 -8.38 -7.16
N ALA A 193 15.27 -8.00 -6.36
CA ALA A 193 16.09 -8.96 -5.63
C ALA A 193 15.25 -9.79 -4.64
N GLY A 194 15.58 -11.09 -4.53
CA GLY A 194 14.92 -12.02 -3.60
C GLY A 194 13.54 -12.52 -4.01
N VAL A 195 13.01 -12.11 -5.20
CA VAL A 195 11.73 -12.60 -5.71
C VAL A 195 11.82 -13.01 -7.19
N LYS A 196 10.92 -13.88 -7.61
CA LYS A 196 10.90 -14.49 -8.96
C LYS A 196 10.05 -13.70 -9.97
N PHE A 197 9.90 -12.39 -9.80
CA PHE A 197 9.16 -11.55 -10.74
C PHE A 197 9.87 -10.24 -11.04
N GLU A 198 9.45 -9.61 -12.14
CA GLU A 198 9.89 -8.28 -12.54
C GLU A 198 8.90 -7.22 -12.07
N THR A 199 9.42 -6.03 -11.82
CA THR A 199 8.65 -4.87 -11.37
C THR A 199 8.84 -3.67 -12.26
N ASN A 200 7.78 -2.88 -12.40
CA ASN A 200 7.83 -1.53 -12.90
C ASN A 200 7.98 -0.55 -11.72
N LEU A 201 8.78 0.48 -11.87
CA LEU A 201 8.76 1.62 -10.97
C LEU A 201 7.57 2.51 -11.33
N MET A 202 6.77 2.81 -10.32
CA MET A 202 5.64 3.73 -10.40
C MET A 202 5.87 4.87 -9.40
N SER A 203 5.45 6.09 -9.73
CA SER A 203 5.50 7.24 -8.82
C SER A 203 4.15 7.92 -8.72
N CYS A 204 3.87 8.57 -7.58
CA CYS A 204 2.68 9.35 -7.34
C CYS A 204 3.05 10.58 -6.51
N PRO A 205 2.86 11.80 -7.05
CA PRO A 205 3.12 13.03 -6.30
C PRO A 205 2.24 13.13 -5.06
N GLU A 206 2.77 13.71 -3.98
CA GLU A 206 2.04 13.99 -2.75
C GLU A 206 0.71 14.72 -3.02
N ALA A 207 0.72 15.70 -3.91
CA ALA A 207 -0.48 16.45 -4.31
C ALA A 207 -1.63 15.57 -4.85
N SER A 208 -1.36 14.31 -5.21
CA SER A 208 -2.38 13.35 -5.66
C SER A 208 -3.07 12.62 -4.50
N ILE A 209 -2.59 12.74 -3.25
CA ILE A 209 -3.17 12.01 -2.10
C ILE A 209 -4.63 12.38 -1.88
N ASP A 210 -4.97 13.67 -1.94
CA ASP A 210 -6.35 14.12 -1.76
C ASP A 210 -7.27 13.63 -2.86
N LYS A 211 -6.76 13.53 -4.09
CA LYS A 211 -7.49 12.95 -5.21
C LYS A 211 -7.73 11.44 -5.01
N ILE A 212 -6.72 10.71 -4.53
CA ILE A 212 -6.86 9.30 -4.16
C ILE A 212 -7.94 9.12 -3.09
N ARG A 213 -7.95 9.97 -2.07
CA ARG A 213 -8.96 9.95 -1.00
C ARG A 213 -10.37 10.25 -1.53
N ALA A 214 -10.50 11.21 -2.44
CA ALA A 214 -11.78 11.56 -3.06
C ALA A 214 -12.33 10.41 -3.95
N ASP A 215 -11.47 9.81 -4.78
CA ASP A 215 -11.85 8.73 -5.68
C ASP A 215 -12.08 7.40 -4.94
N MET A 216 -11.43 7.21 -3.80
CA MET A 216 -11.47 6.00 -2.98
C MET A 216 -11.69 6.34 -1.50
N PRO A 217 -12.92 6.65 -1.07
CA PRO A 217 -13.21 7.13 0.29
C PRO A 217 -12.72 6.19 1.42
N ILE A 218 -12.61 4.88 1.16
CA ILE A 218 -12.05 3.93 2.11
C ILE A 218 -10.58 4.21 2.46
N VAL A 219 -9.81 4.85 1.56
CA VAL A 219 -8.42 5.27 1.80
C VAL A 219 -8.37 6.52 2.68
N GLY A 220 -9.39 7.37 2.60
CA GLY A 220 -9.53 8.55 3.46
C GLY A 220 -9.90 8.17 4.88
N ALA A 221 -9.59 9.07 5.81
CA ALA A 221 -10.03 9.01 7.19
C ALA A 221 -10.48 10.41 7.61
N ASP A 222 -11.56 10.50 8.38
CA ASP A 222 -11.98 11.73 9.00
C ASP A 222 -11.08 12.09 10.19
N ASP A 223 -11.19 13.30 10.72
CA ASP A 223 -10.35 13.79 11.83
C ASP A 223 -10.48 12.93 13.09
N LYS A 224 -11.66 12.33 13.35
CA LYS A 224 -11.87 11.43 14.48
C LYS A 224 -11.05 10.15 14.31
N THR A 225 -11.10 9.57 13.13
CA THR A 225 -10.32 8.38 12.78
C THR A 225 -8.83 8.66 12.78
N ILE A 226 -8.40 9.81 12.23
CA ILE A 226 -6.99 10.23 12.24
C ILE A 226 -6.47 10.33 13.67
N ARG A 227 -7.21 10.97 14.58
CA ARG A 227 -6.82 11.03 16.01
C ARG A 227 -6.75 9.65 16.66
N SER A 228 -7.62 8.72 16.28
CA SER A 228 -7.57 7.35 16.81
C SER A 228 -6.33 6.57 16.37
N TYR A 229 -5.65 7.02 15.30
CA TYR A 229 -4.43 6.39 14.80
C TYR A 229 -3.14 6.93 15.45
N GLU A 230 -3.20 7.94 16.30
CA GLU A 230 -2.02 8.48 16.97
C GLU A 230 -1.24 7.40 17.73
N GLY A 231 -1.93 6.49 18.41
CA GLY A 231 -1.33 5.34 19.10
C GLY A 231 -0.56 4.39 18.19
N LEU A 232 -0.88 4.34 16.86
CA LEU A 232 -0.15 3.51 15.90
C LEU A 232 1.34 3.87 15.85
N ARG A 233 1.69 5.16 15.90
CA ARG A 233 3.07 5.66 15.87
C ARG A 233 3.88 5.24 17.12
N HIS A 234 3.19 4.83 18.17
CA HIS A 234 3.78 4.31 19.42
C HIS A 234 3.69 2.79 19.54
N GLY A 235 3.29 2.10 18.45
CA GLY A 235 3.16 0.64 18.42
C GLY A 235 1.89 0.12 19.11
N GLU A 236 0.95 0.99 19.44
CA GLU A 236 -0.33 0.60 20.04
C GLU A 236 -1.25 -0.04 18.97
N THR A 237 -2.19 -0.86 19.44
CA THR A 237 -3.23 -1.40 18.59
C THR A 237 -4.33 -0.36 18.39
N VAL A 238 -4.62 -0.05 17.13
CA VAL A 238 -5.69 0.89 16.77
C VAL A 238 -6.79 0.19 15.98
N ASN A 239 -8.05 0.65 16.12
CA ASN A 239 -9.14 0.20 15.26
C ASN A 239 -9.01 0.81 13.87
N VAL A 240 -9.19 -0.02 12.82
CA VAL A 240 -9.15 0.47 11.42
C VAL A 240 -10.30 1.41 11.13
N PHE A 241 -11.48 1.12 11.68
CA PHE A 241 -12.68 1.94 11.56
C PHE A 241 -13.14 2.32 12.97
N VAL A 242 -13.48 3.57 13.15
CA VAL A 242 -14.05 4.11 14.40
C VAL A 242 -15.53 4.29 14.17
N GLU A 243 -16.34 3.59 14.98
CA GLU A 243 -17.79 3.78 14.94
C GLU A 243 -18.16 5.25 15.25
N GLY A 244 -19.08 5.77 14.45
CA GLY A 244 -19.55 7.17 14.53
C GLY A 244 -20.38 7.48 15.76
#